data_20f6ab84d454de51c8da390b47648012
#
_entry.id   20f6ab84d454de51c8da390b47648012
#
_cell.length_a   1.000
_cell.length_b   1.000
_cell.length_c   1.000
_cell.angle_alpha   90.00
_cell.angle_beta   90.00
_cell.angle_gamma   90.00
#
_symmetry.space_group_name_H-M   'P 1'
#
loop_
_entity.id
_entity.type
_entity.pdbx_description
1 polymer ?
#
loop_
_entity_poly.entity_id
_entity_poly.type
_entity_poly.pdbx_seq_one_letter_code
_entity_poly.pdbx_strand_id
1 'polypeptide(L)'
;MRRNIRLLAMTFGWALLLALPASAAASNTTTCTGELAAGSYGGVVVPQGAACVSEGPVSIHGGVYVGPEATFLLGGDEARTPTGTITGGVHATNPNSVQIHFATIDGGVDIYGGSGPSGGPFEITWSAIEDNHINGSVTVEGYNGFWFGFIRNHVNGSVRMNDNVLEDPDANEYVTNTIHGSLQCAGNSPKPQTGDSEGGPNQVTGVETGQCAGL
;
A
#
# COMPACT_ATOMS: atom_id res chain seq x y z
N MET A 1 67.31 58.52 8.33
CA MET A 1 66.53 57.55 7.58
C MET A 1 65.42 56.96 8.51
N ARG A 2 64.19 57.39 8.36
CA ARG A 2 63.06 56.93 9.15
C ARG A 2 62.19 56.00 8.27
N ARG A 3 62.09 54.73 8.63
CA ARG A 3 61.27 53.71 7.95
C ARG A 3 59.88 53.74 8.54
N ASN A 4 58.86 54.07 7.75
CA ASN A 4 57.44 53.97 8.11
C ASN A 4 56.97 52.56 7.84
N ILE A 5 56.56 51.88 8.89
CA ILE A 5 55.88 50.60 8.79
C ILE A 5 54.37 50.88 8.79
N ARG A 6 53.68 50.54 7.68
CA ARG A 6 52.22 50.60 7.59
C ARG A 6 51.66 49.22 8.06
N LEU A 7 50.91 49.20 9.16
CA LEU A 7 50.12 48.07 9.55
C LEU A 7 48.86 47.99 8.64
N LEU A 8 48.71 46.87 7.96
CA LEU A 8 47.46 46.49 7.31
C LEU A 8 46.58 45.79 8.33
N ALA A 9 45.42 46.38 8.68
CA ALA A 9 44.41 45.76 9.46
C ALA A 9 43.54 44.89 8.55
N MET A 10 43.61 43.55 8.69
CA MET A 10 42.67 42.60 8.06
C MET A 10 41.45 42.46 8.97
N THR A 11 40.31 42.97 8.50
CA THR A 11 39.01 42.73 9.11
C THR A 11 38.48 41.40 8.64
N PHE A 12 38.46 40.39 9.52
CA PHE A 12 37.75 39.14 9.27
C PHE A 12 36.26 39.38 9.49
N GLY A 13 35.49 39.40 8.38
CA GLY A 13 34.05 39.38 8.41
C GLY A 13 33.54 37.96 8.72
N TRP A 14 32.98 37.78 9.90
CA TRP A 14 32.25 36.54 10.23
C TRP A 14 30.89 36.61 9.56
N ALA A 15 30.68 35.80 8.52
CA ALA A 15 29.35 35.54 7.96
C ALA A 15 28.61 34.59 8.89
N LEU A 16 27.66 35.13 9.64
CA LEU A 16 26.74 34.32 10.46
C LEU A 16 25.72 33.64 9.54
N LEU A 17 25.94 32.37 9.19
CA LEU A 17 24.95 31.55 8.52
C LEU A 17 23.81 31.24 9.53
N LEU A 18 22.71 31.97 9.38
CA LEU A 18 21.46 31.67 10.04
C LEU A 18 20.90 30.39 9.39
N ALA A 19 21.15 29.24 10.00
CA ALA A 19 20.42 28.01 9.67
C ALA A 19 18.97 28.20 10.11
N LEU A 20 18.08 28.41 9.14
CA LEU A 20 16.64 28.35 9.39
C LEU A 20 16.30 26.92 9.82
N PRO A 21 15.60 26.71 10.95
CA PRO A 21 15.12 25.39 11.28
C PRO A 21 14.16 24.95 10.18
N ALA A 22 14.46 23.82 9.53
CA ALA A 22 13.50 23.12 8.70
C ALA A 22 12.33 22.76 9.62
N SER A 23 11.20 23.45 9.46
CA SER A 23 9.96 23.06 10.10
C SER A 23 9.62 21.68 9.56
N ALA A 24 9.85 20.62 10.35
CA ALA A 24 9.23 19.33 10.10
C ALA A 24 7.72 19.58 10.15
N ALA A 25 7.07 19.59 8.99
CA ALA A 25 5.63 19.61 8.92
C ALA A 25 5.17 18.37 9.69
N ALA A 26 4.50 18.57 10.83
CA ALA A 26 3.83 17.48 11.52
C ALA A 26 2.87 16.87 10.51
N SER A 27 3.09 15.60 10.16
CA SER A 27 2.23 14.88 9.24
C SER A 27 0.88 14.70 9.94
N ASN A 28 -0.07 15.60 9.67
CA ASN A 28 -1.41 15.50 10.23
C ASN A 28 -2.06 14.25 9.65
N THR A 29 -2.32 13.29 10.53
CA THR A 29 -3.09 12.10 10.17
C THR A 29 -4.56 12.47 10.03
N THR A 30 -5.16 12.09 8.92
CA THR A 30 -6.59 12.31 8.64
C THR A 30 -7.38 11.06 9.03
N THR A 31 -8.42 11.23 9.83
CA THR A 31 -9.40 10.18 10.07
C THR A 31 -10.41 10.19 8.93
N CYS A 32 -10.55 9.07 8.23
CA CYS A 32 -11.47 8.91 7.11
C CYS A 32 -12.62 7.98 7.49
N THR A 33 -13.85 8.47 7.41
CA THR A 33 -15.09 7.73 7.72
C THR A 33 -16.14 7.87 6.61
N GLY A 34 -15.73 8.23 5.41
CA GLY A 34 -16.57 8.45 4.25
C GLY A 34 -15.72 8.70 3.03
N GLU A 35 -16.06 9.69 2.23
CA GLU A 35 -15.28 10.08 1.06
C GLU A 35 -13.95 10.73 1.47
N LEU A 36 -12.86 10.25 0.87
CA LEU A 36 -11.55 10.89 0.90
C LEU A 36 -11.34 11.61 -0.43
N ALA A 37 -11.55 12.92 -0.43
CA ALA A 37 -11.44 13.73 -1.64
C ALA A 37 -10.01 13.69 -2.23
N ALA A 38 -9.91 14.02 -3.52
CA ALA A 38 -8.61 14.21 -4.16
C ALA A 38 -7.78 15.26 -3.38
N GLY A 39 -6.50 14.96 -3.12
CA GLY A 39 -5.68 15.88 -2.32
C GLY A 39 -4.43 15.25 -1.71
N SER A 40 -3.81 16.00 -0.80
CA SER A 40 -2.58 15.61 -0.11
C SER A 40 -2.82 15.45 1.39
N TYR A 41 -2.36 14.32 1.95
CA TYR A 41 -2.58 13.90 3.33
C TYR A 41 -1.26 13.49 3.98
N GLY A 42 -1.09 13.77 5.27
CA GLY A 42 0.07 13.32 6.04
C GLY A 42 0.04 11.82 6.30
N GLY A 43 -1.11 11.30 6.64
CA GLY A 43 -1.44 9.88 6.81
C GLY A 43 -2.95 9.73 6.85
N VAL A 44 -3.46 8.51 6.71
CA VAL A 44 -4.89 8.21 6.77
C VAL A 44 -5.14 7.08 7.77
N VAL A 45 -6.15 7.27 8.62
CA VAL A 45 -6.67 6.22 9.50
C VAL A 45 -8.13 5.99 9.18
N VAL A 46 -8.48 4.75 8.89
CA VAL A 46 -9.86 4.29 8.77
C VAL A 46 -10.20 3.56 10.06
N PRO A 47 -10.98 4.16 10.97
CA PRO A 47 -11.28 3.56 12.26
C PRO A 47 -12.18 2.33 12.12
N GLN A 48 -12.26 1.56 13.19
CA GLN A 48 -13.08 0.36 13.25
C GLN A 48 -14.49 0.61 12.70
N GLY A 49 -14.96 -0.29 11.82
CA GLY A 49 -16.28 -0.28 11.23
C GLY A 49 -16.57 0.85 10.25
N ALA A 50 -15.60 1.74 9.99
CA ALA A 50 -15.78 2.84 9.06
C ALA A 50 -15.47 2.41 7.61
N ALA A 51 -16.06 3.13 6.66
CA ALA A 51 -15.70 3.04 5.26
C ALA A 51 -15.02 4.33 4.81
N CYS A 52 -13.88 4.20 4.13
CA CYS A 52 -13.14 5.28 3.51
C CYS A 52 -12.99 4.98 2.01
N VAL A 53 -13.55 5.83 1.18
CA VAL A 53 -13.60 5.62 -0.27
C VAL A 53 -13.00 6.82 -0.98
N SER A 54 -12.13 6.59 -1.95
CA SER A 54 -11.53 7.64 -2.77
C SER A 54 -11.39 7.18 -4.22
N GLU A 55 -11.84 8.03 -5.12
CA GLU A 55 -11.58 7.87 -6.56
C GLU A 55 -10.18 8.40 -6.96
N GLY A 56 -9.49 9.08 -6.03
CA GLY A 56 -8.21 9.75 -6.30
C GLY A 56 -8.36 11.04 -7.11
N PRO A 57 -7.23 11.65 -7.55
CA PRO A 57 -5.88 11.29 -7.13
C PRO A 57 -5.56 11.77 -5.71
N VAL A 58 -4.96 10.89 -4.91
CA VAL A 58 -4.50 11.23 -3.56
C VAL A 58 -2.98 11.14 -3.44
N SER A 59 -2.39 11.96 -2.56
CA SER A 59 -0.98 11.86 -2.17
C SER A 59 -0.92 11.70 -0.65
N ILE A 60 -0.62 10.48 -0.18
CA ILE A 60 -0.54 10.16 1.25
C ILE A 60 0.93 9.98 1.62
N HIS A 61 1.52 10.99 2.30
CA HIS A 61 2.95 11.01 2.63
C HIS A 61 3.34 10.08 3.78
N GLY A 62 2.38 9.67 4.62
CA GLY A 62 2.53 8.63 5.63
C GLY A 62 1.89 7.33 5.16
N GLY A 63 1.49 6.49 6.12
CA GLY A 63 0.77 5.25 5.84
C GLY A 63 -0.74 5.41 5.84
N VAL A 64 -1.40 4.36 5.33
CA VAL A 64 -2.83 4.13 5.52
C VAL A 64 -2.99 3.01 6.54
N TYR A 65 -3.80 3.27 7.57
CA TYR A 65 -4.08 2.31 8.64
C TYR A 65 -5.56 1.98 8.66
N VAL A 66 -5.90 0.71 8.38
CA VAL A 66 -7.28 0.22 8.29
C VAL A 66 -7.58 -0.65 9.52
N GLY A 67 -8.51 -0.19 10.33
CA GLY A 67 -8.92 -0.86 11.57
C GLY A 67 -9.84 -2.07 11.34
N PRO A 68 -10.19 -2.79 12.43
CA PRO A 68 -11.10 -3.93 12.37
C PRO A 68 -12.46 -3.55 11.77
N GLU A 69 -13.01 -4.45 10.95
CA GLU A 69 -14.31 -4.27 10.28
C GLU A 69 -14.38 -3.02 9.38
N ALA A 70 -13.25 -2.34 9.14
CA ALA A 70 -13.20 -1.16 8.30
C ALA A 70 -12.99 -1.51 6.84
N THR A 71 -13.43 -0.61 5.96
CA THR A 71 -13.26 -0.70 4.51
C THR A 71 -12.41 0.46 4.03
N PHE A 72 -11.37 0.18 3.26
CA PHE A 72 -10.60 1.17 2.51
C PHE A 72 -10.66 0.85 1.02
N LEU A 73 -11.12 1.81 0.23
CA LEU A 73 -11.18 1.70 -1.22
C LEU A 73 -10.50 2.91 -1.86
N LEU A 74 -9.51 2.65 -2.70
CA LEU A 74 -8.81 3.65 -3.51
C LEU A 74 -8.88 3.25 -4.99
N GLY A 75 -9.63 4.02 -5.77
CA GLY A 75 -9.93 3.74 -7.17
C GLY A 75 -10.93 2.61 -7.34
N GLY A 76 -10.99 2.03 -8.51
CA GLY A 76 -11.85 0.89 -8.86
C GLY A 76 -11.36 0.25 -10.14
N ASP A 77 -11.90 -0.90 -10.49
CA ASP A 77 -11.47 -1.74 -11.62
C ASP A 77 -11.53 -1.02 -12.97
N GLU A 78 -12.42 -0.05 -13.10
CA GLU A 78 -12.54 0.75 -14.30
C GLU A 78 -11.63 1.98 -14.32
N ALA A 79 -10.97 2.29 -13.22
CA ALA A 79 -9.99 3.36 -13.19
C ALA A 79 -8.87 3.04 -14.22
N ARG A 80 -8.61 3.98 -15.10
CA ARG A 80 -7.54 3.83 -16.10
C ARG A 80 -6.47 4.91 -15.96
N THR A 81 -6.49 5.58 -14.83
CA THR A 81 -5.56 6.66 -14.48
C THR A 81 -5.01 6.41 -13.08
N PRO A 82 -3.79 6.84 -12.80
CA PRO A 82 -3.22 6.71 -11.47
C PRO A 82 -4.13 7.30 -10.39
N THR A 83 -4.47 6.52 -9.38
CA THR A 83 -5.36 6.92 -8.28
C THR A 83 -4.61 7.60 -7.14
N GLY A 84 -3.28 7.45 -7.10
CA GLY A 84 -2.48 8.20 -6.15
C GLY A 84 -1.15 7.56 -5.77
N THR A 85 -0.55 8.15 -4.74
CA THR A 85 0.71 7.69 -4.15
C THR A 85 0.57 7.54 -2.65
N ILE A 86 1.05 6.43 -2.09
CA ILE A 86 1.10 6.15 -0.65
C ILE A 86 2.55 5.86 -0.26
N THR A 87 3.20 6.80 0.42
CA THR A 87 4.64 6.66 0.72
C THR A 87 4.92 5.69 1.87
N GLY A 88 4.10 5.65 2.91
CA GLY A 88 4.34 4.86 4.13
C GLY A 88 3.77 3.45 4.11
N GLY A 89 3.13 3.03 3.01
CA GLY A 89 2.49 1.72 2.92
C GLY A 89 1.06 1.66 3.44
N VAL A 90 0.45 0.47 3.33
CA VAL A 90 -0.92 0.19 3.78
C VAL A 90 -0.89 -0.93 4.80
N HIS A 91 -1.49 -0.71 5.97
CA HIS A 91 -1.55 -1.67 7.07
C HIS A 91 -2.99 -1.88 7.49
N ALA A 92 -3.49 -3.09 7.37
CA ALA A 92 -4.85 -3.44 7.73
C ALA A 92 -4.86 -4.57 8.76
N THR A 93 -5.73 -4.46 9.76
CA THR A 93 -5.90 -5.48 10.79
C THR A 93 -7.38 -5.84 10.91
N ASN A 94 -7.72 -7.09 10.64
CA ASN A 94 -9.09 -7.60 10.57
C ASN A 94 -10.04 -6.70 9.76
N PRO A 95 -9.62 -6.21 8.58
CA PRO A 95 -10.46 -5.32 7.79
C PRO A 95 -11.71 -6.04 7.30
N ASN A 96 -12.74 -5.26 6.97
CA ASN A 96 -13.85 -5.74 6.16
C ASN A 96 -13.42 -5.88 4.69
N SER A 97 -12.80 -4.82 4.14
CA SER A 97 -12.31 -4.80 2.76
C SER A 97 -11.13 -3.85 2.60
N VAL A 98 -10.18 -4.24 1.77
CA VAL A 98 -9.10 -3.37 1.29
C VAL A 98 -9.03 -3.50 -0.22
N GLN A 99 -9.34 -2.42 -0.93
CA GLN A 99 -9.28 -2.37 -2.39
C GLN A 99 -8.38 -1.21 -2.82
N ILE A 100 -7.36 -1.51 -3.58
CA ILE A 100 -6.39 -0.51 -4.06
C ILE A 100 -6.11 -0.79 -5.53
N HIS A 101 -6.41 0.20 -6.35
CA HIS A 101 -6.29 0.11 -7.80
C HIS A 101 -5.48 1.27 -8.36
N PHE A 102 -4.57 1.00 -9.30
CA PHE A 102 -3.76 1.97 -10.05
C PHE A 102 -2.96 2.95 -9.19
N ALA A 103 -2.52 2.53 -8.01
CA ALA A 103 -1.72 3.34 -7.09
C ALA A 103 -0.22 3.03 -7.17
N THR A 104 0.60 4.00 -6.78
CA THR A 104 2.01 3.78 -6.44
C THR A 104 2.14 3.73 -4.93
N ILE A 105 2.70 2.64 -4.40
CA ILE A 105 2.89 2.43 -2.96
C ILE A 105 4.38 2.27 -2.71
N ASP A 106 5.03 3.28 -2.10
CA ASP A 106 6.47 3.24 -1.83
C ASP A 106 6.83 2.31 -0.67
N GLY A 107 5.92 2.14 0.29
CA GLY A 107 6.03 1.13 1.35
C GLY A 107 5.51 -0.24 0.90
N GLY A 108 5.15 -1.07 1.86
CA GLY A 108 4.51 -2.37 1.61
C GLY A 108 3.00 -2.32 1.75
N VAL A 109 2.38 -3.47 1.54
CA VAL A 109 0.97 -3.71 1.86
C VAL A 109 0.89 -4.89 2.80
N ASP A 110 0.36 -4.68 4.01
CA ASP A 110 0.19 -5.71 5.02
C ASP A 110 -1.28 -5.81 5.42
N ILE A 111 -1.88 -6.97 5.21
CA ILE A 111 -3.26 -7.28 5.60
C ILE A 111 -3.22 -8.51 6.51
N TYR A 112 -3.66 -8.36 7.74
CA TYR A 112 -3.73 -9.42 8.74
C TYR A 112 -5.16 -9.67 9.19
N GLY A 113 -5.64 -10.91 9.02
CA GLY A 113 -7.01 -11.29 9.33
C GLY A 113 -8.04 -10.65 8.40
N GLY A 114 -9.29 -10.83 8.75
CA GLY A 114 -10.46 -10.25 8.08
C GLY A 114 -11.69 -10.36 8.97
N SER A 115 -12.76 -9.67 8.63
CA SER A 115 -14.00 -9.65 9.42
C SER A 115 -15.05 -10.69 9.01
N GLY A 116 -14.69 -11.58 8.09
CA GLY A 116 -15.58 -12.61 7.56
C GLY A 116 -16.10 -12.30 6.15
N PRO A 117 -16.81 -13.25 5.53
CA PRO A 117 -17.22 -13.17 4.13
C PRO A 117 -18.36 -12.20 3.84
N SER A 118 -19.05 -11.72 4.86
CA SER A 118 -20.18 -10.81 4.68
C SER A 118 -20.15 -9.68 5.69
N GLY A 119 -20.58 -8.51 5.26
CA GLY A 119 -20.61 -7.30 6.08
C GLY A 119 -20.19 -6.06 5.32
N GLY A 120 -20.15 -4.94 6.05
CA GLY A 120 -19.76 -3.65 5.51
C GLY A 120 -20.72 -3.08 4.46
N PRO A 121 -20.30 -2.05 3.74
CA PRO A 121 -21.18 -1.34 2.81
C PRO A 121 -21.51 -2.11 1.52
N PHE A 122 -20.82 -3.21 1.25
CA PHE A 122 -20.99 -3.99 0.02
C PHE A 122 -21.69 -5.35 0.24
N GLU A 123 -22.19 -5.60 1.44
CA GLU A 123 -22.85 -6.87 1.84
C GLU A 123 -21.95 -8.11 1.84
N ILE A 124 -21.00 -8.19 0.89
CA ILE A 124 -19.92 -9.20 0.83
C ILE A 124 -18.56 -8.54 0.91
N THR A 125 -17.58 -9.26 1.42
CA THR A 125 -16.23 -8.72 1.63
C THR A 125 -15.32 -9.11 0.48
N TRP A 126 -15.08 -8.18 -0.40
CA TRP A 126 -14.11 -8.30 -1.47
C TRP A 126 -12.88 -7.49 -1.09
N SER A 127 -11.72 -8.05 -1.32
CA SER A 127 -10.48 -7.29 -1.25
C SER A 127 -9.70 -7.49 -2.55
N ALA A 128 -9.11 -6.41 -3.03
CA ALA A 128 -8.42 -6.39 -4.30
C ALA A 128 -7.18 -5.48 -4.23
N ILE A 129 -6.05 -6.00 -4.63
CA ILE A 129 -4.83 -5.23 -4.85
C ILE A 129 -4.50 -5.39 -6.34
N GLU A 130 -4.83 -4.39 -7.15
CA GLU A 130 -4.80 -4.53 -8.61
C GLU A 130 -4.15 -3.35 -9.32
N ASP A 131 -3.39 -3.65 -10.38
CA ASP A 131 -2.76 -2.67 -11.25
C ASP A 131 -1.86 -1.66 -10.51
N ASN A 132 -1.28 -2.06 -9.37
CA ASN A 132 -0.44 -1.18 -8.57
C ASN A 132 1.05 -1.34 -8.87
N HIS A 133 1.80 -0.27 -8.59
CA HIS A 133 3.25 -0.33 -8.47
C HIS A 133 3.63 -0.26 -6.99
N ILE A 134 4.16 -1.38 -6.45
CA ILE A 134 4.47 -1.52 -5.02
C ILE A 134 5.97 -1.67 -4.86
N ASN A 135 6.63 -0.67 -4.25
CA ASN A 135 8.08 -0.68 -4.04
C ASN A 135 8.50 -1.57 -2.87
N GLY A 136 7.60 -1.81 -1.90
CA GLY A 136 7.81 -2.70 -0.77
C GLY A 136 7.40 -4.15 -1.04
N SER A 137 7.24 -4.89 0.06
CA SER A 137 6.71 -6.25 0.05
C SER A 137 5.20 -6.25 0.30
N VAL A 138 4.55 -7.36 -0.06
CA VAL A 138 3.13 -7.57 0.20
C VAL A 138 2.95 -8.78 1.09
N THR A 139 2.18 -8.63 2.17
CA THR A 139 1.78 -9.71 3.07
C THR A 139 0.27 -9.70 3.23
N VAL A 140 -0.37 -10.84 2.94
CA VAL A 140 -1.78 -11.08 3.27
C VAL A 140 -1.85 -12.40 4.02
N GLU A 141 -2.23 -12.33 5.29
CA GLU A 141 -2.20 -13.47 6.19
C GLU A 141 -3.48 -13.59 7.00
N GLY A 142 -4.12 -14.75 6.90
CA GLY A 142 -5.35 -15.07 7.65
C GLY A 142 -6.57 -14.28 7.18
N TYR A 143 -6.57 -13.72 5.97
CA TYR A 143 -7.75 -13.03 5.45
C TYR A 143 -8.87 -14.04 5.19
N ASN A 144 -10.07 -13.74 5.69
CA ASN A 144 -11.24 -14.61 5.64
C ASN A 144 -12.47 -13.93 5.04
N GLY A 145 -12.28 -13.18 3.96
CA GLY A 145 -13.38 -12.53 3.22
C GLY A 145 -14.15 -13.47 2.30
N PHE A 146 -14.94 -12.89 1.42
CA PHE A 146 -15.62 -13.61 0.34
C PHE A 146 -14.64 -13.96 -0.77
N TRP A 147 -13.92 -12.96 -1.29
CA TRP A 147 -12.97 -13.07 -2.40
C TRP A 147 -11.74 -12.17 -2.19
N PHE A 148 -10.61 -12.58 -2.74
CA PHE A 148 -9.38 -11.78 -2.74
C PHE A 148 -8.63 -11.91 -4.07
N GLY A 149 -8.40 -10.77 -4.73
CA GLY A 149 -7.60 -10.65 -5.94
C GLY A 149 -6.27 -9.95 -5.70
N PHE A 150 -5.20 -10.54 -6.22
CA PHE A 150 -3.89 -9.92 -6.35
C PHE A 150 -3.49 -9.96 -7.82
N ILE A 151 -3.79 -8.88 -8.55
CA ILE A 151 -3.92 -8.93 -10.00
C ILE A 151 -3.11 -7.81 -10.67
N ARG A 152 -2.28 -8.14 -11.65
CA ARG A 152 -1.54 -7.19 -12.50
C ARG A 152 -0.66 -6.18 -11.75
N ASN A 153 -0.17 -6.54 -10.56
CA ASN A 153 0.72 -5.67 -9.81
C ASN A 153 2.17 -5.80 -10.27
N HIS A 154 2.90 -4.71 -10.14
CA HIS A 154 4.36 -4.70 -10.22
C HIS A 154 4.93 -4.52 -8.81
N VAL A 155 5.60 -5.55 -8.27
CA VAL A 155 6.10 -5.58 -6.89
C VAL A 155 7.61 -5.70 -6.88
N ASN A 156 8.30 -4.73 -6.29
CA ASN A 156 9.76 -4.77 -6.15
C ASN A 156 10.21 -5.67 -4.99
N GLY A 157 9.37 -5.88 -3.98
CA GLY A 157 9.61 -6.77 -2.85
C GLY A 157 9.15 -8.21 -3.08
N SER A 158 9.04 -8.96 -1.99
CA SER A 158 8.47 -10.30 -1.98
C SER A 158 6.97 -10.27 -1.64
N VAL A 159 6.25 -11.29 -2.06
CA VAL A 159 4.81 -11.48 -1.81
C VAL A 159 4.60 -12.72 -0.97
N ARG A 160 3.82 -12.59 0.11
CA ARG A 160 3.42 -13.68 0.99
C ARG A 160 1.90 -13.70 1.12
N MET A 161 1.29 -14.83 0.78
CA MET A 161 -0.15 -15.06 0.84
C MET A 161 -0.42 -16.33 1.63
N ASN A 162 -0.67 -16.21 2.93
CA ASN A 162 -0.77 -17.37 3.82
C ASN A 162 -2.10 -17.43 4.57
N ASP A 163 -2.59 -18.63 4.76
CA ASP A 163 -3.74 -18.95 5.62
C ASP A 163 -5.01 -18.15 5.31
N ASN A 164 -5.15 -17.71 4.04
CA ASN A 164 -6.32 -17.00 3.57
C ASN A 164 -7.44 -18.01 3.27
N VAL A 165 -8.56 -17.88 3.98
CA VAL A 165 -9.70 -18.79 3.86
C VAL A 165 -10.90 -18.01 3.36
N LEU A 166 -11.27 -18.24 2.12
CA LEU A 166 -12.29 -17.46 1.41
C LEU A 166 -13.53 -18.33 1.09
N GLU A 167 -14.70 -17.70 1.00
CA GLU A 167 -15.95 -18.40 0.79
C GLU A 167 -16.18 -18.77 -0.67
N ASP A 168 -15.83 -17.89 -1.60
CA ASP A 168 -15.97 -18.16 -3.02
C ASP A 168 -14.99 -19.26 -3.45
N PRO A 169 -15.48 -20.34 -4.11
CA PRO A 169 -14.60 -21.42 -4.57
C PRO A 169 -13.58 -21.00 -5.61
N ASP A 170 -13.80 -19.89 -6.29
CA ASP A 170 -12.91 -19.30 -7.30
C ASP A 170 -12.06 -18.14 -6.76
N ALA A 171 -12.07 -17.92 -5.47
CA ALA A 171 -11.28 -16.92 -4.79
C ALA A 171 -9.77 -17.25 -4.73
N ASN A 172 -8.97 -16.39 -4.12
CA ASN A 172 -7.50 -16.43 -4.12
C ASN A 172 -6.91 -16.34 -5.52
N GLU A 173 -7.32 -15.32 -6.28
CA GLU A 173 -6.78 -15.05 -7.60
C GLU A 173 -5.48 -14.26 -7.53
N TYR A 174 -4.37 -14.91 -7.91
CA TYR A 174 -3.05 -14.26 -7.96
C TYR A 174 -2.50 -14.36 -9.39
N VAL A 175 -2.82 -13.36 -10.21
CA VAL A 175 -2.66 -13.46 -11.67
C VAL A 175 -1.88 -12.29 -12.27
N THR A 176 -1.07 -12.56 -13.25
CA THR A 176 -0.39 -11.58 -14.12
C THR A 176 0.48 -10.56 -13.35
N ASN A 177 0.94 -10.91 -12.16
CA ASN A 177 1.82 -10.04 -11.40
C ASN A 177 3.26 -10.16 -11.87
N THR A 178 4.01 -9.05 -11.81
CA THR A 178 5.47 -9.03 -11.95
C THR A 178 6.08 -8.82 -10.56
N ILE A 179 6.77 -9.82 -10.02
CA ILE A 179 7.32 -9.84 -8.68
C ILE A 179 8.83 -10.00 -8.75
N HIS A 180 9.59 -8.98 -8.33
CA HIS A 180 11.04 -9.03 -8.31
C HIS A 180 11.61 -9.81 -7.13
N GLY A 181 10.85 -10.00 -6.05
CA GLY A 181 11.17 -10.89 -4.94
C GLY A 181 10.64 -12.30 -5.15
N SER A 182 10.36 -12.99 -4.07
CA SER A 182 9.77 -14.34 -4.06
C SER A 182 8.25 -14.29 -3.87
N LEU A 183 7.54 -15.32 -4.36
CA LEU A 183 6.11 -15.54 -4.12
C LEU A 183 5.95 -16.78 -3.25
N GLN A 184 5.35 -16.60 -2.07
CA GLN A 184 5.14 -17.67 -1.10
C GLN A 184 3.66 -17.78 -0.74
N CYS A 185 3.10 -18.98 -0.86
CA CYS A 185 1.71 -19.27 -0.50
C CYS A 185 1.61 -20.55 0.31
N ALA A 186 0.90 -20.50 1.44
CA ALA A 186 0.65 -21.66 2.28
C ALA A 186 -0.71 -21.55 2.99
N GLY A 187 -1.38 -22.66 3.22
CA GLY A 187 -2.60 -22.72 4.03
C GLY A 187 -3.84 -22.04 3.43
N ASN A 188 -3.78 -21.59 2.18
CA ASN A 188 -4.91 -20.91 1.55
C ASN A 188 -6.02 -21.91 1.14
N SER A 189 -7.28 -21.49 1.28
CA SER A 189 -8.47 -22.23 0.85
C SER A 189 -9.52 -21.25 0.29
N PRO A 190 -9.95 -21.41 -0.98
CA PRO A 190 -9.42 -22.34 -1.99
C PRO A 190 -7.94 -22.12 -2.28
N LYS A 191 -7.33 -23.07 -3.00
CA LYS A 191 -5.93 -22.88 -3.44
C LYS A 191 -5.83 -21.69 -4.38
N PRO A 192 -4.70 -20.94 -4.34
CA PRO A 192 -4.45 -19.90 -5.31
C PRO A 192 -4.53 -20.39 -6.76
N GLN A 193 -5.06 -19.54 -7.60
CA GLN A 193 -5.26 -19.79 -9.04
C GLN A 193 -4.87 -18.61 -9.92
N THR A 194 -4.69 -18.86 -11.22
CA THR A 194 -4.40 -17.82 -12.24
C THR A 194 -5.42 -17.82 -13.37
N GLY A 195 -6.47 -18.62 -13.29
CA GLY A 195 -7.20 -19.04 -14.48
C GLY A 195 -8.57 -18.47 -14.70
N ASP A 196 -9.17 -17.81 -13.77
CA ASP A 196 -10.59 -17.59 -13.90
C ASP A 196 -10.97 -16.27 -14.57
N SER A 197 -10.37 -15.19 -14.23
CA SER A 197 -10.93 -13.97 -14.73
C SER A 197 -10.11 -13.27 -15.79
N GLU A 198 -8.83 -13.07 -15.66
CA GLU A 198 -8.29 -11.97 -16.46
C GLU A 198 -6.83 -12.09 -16.84
N GLY A 199 -6.23 -13.22 -16.63
CA GLY A 199 -4.82 -13.21 -16.84
C GLY A 199 -4.15 -14.54 -17.05
N GLY A 200 -2.88 -14.52 -16.83
CA GLY A 200 -1.98 -15.63 -16.97
C GLY A 200 -1.08 -15.78 -15.76
N PRO A 201 -0.07 -16.65 -15.88
CA PRO A 201 0.90 -16.88 -14.82
C PRO A 201 1.58 -15.59 -14.35
N ASN A 202 2.03 -15.60 -13.10
CA ASN A 202 2.87 -14.55 -12.55
C ASN A 202 4.29 -14.62 -13.12
N GLN A 203 4.97 -13.48 -13.16
CA GLN A 203 6.40 -13.41 -13.49
C GLN A 203 7.18 -13.15 -12.20
N VAL A 204 7.85 -14.18 -11.67
CA VAL A 204 8.55 -14.10 -10.39
C VAL A 204 10.07 -14.25 -10.64
N THR A 205 10.86 -13.25 -10.23
CA THR A 205 12.32 -13.30 -10.36
C THR A 205 12.96 -14.17 -9.28
N GLY A 206 12.38 -14.20 -8.08
CA GLY A 206 12.82 -15.01 -6.96
C GLY A 206 12.31 -16.45 -7.02
N VAL A 207 11.88 -16.97 -5.88
CA VAL A 207 11.41 -18.36 -5.76
C VAL A 207 9.91 -18.39 -5.54
N GLU A 208 9.22 -19.25 -6.28
CA GLU A 208 7.83 -19.61 -6.04
C GLU A 208 7.77 -20.82 -5.10
N THR A 209 7.03 -20.70 -3.99
CA THR A 209 6.98 -21.76 -2.99
C THR A 209 5.59 -22.07 -2.48
N GLY A 210 5.42 -23.30 -1.99
CA GLY A 210 4.15 -23.77 -1.42
C GLY A 210 3.06 -23.90 -2.47
N GLN A 211 1.88 -23.36 -2.18
CA GLN A 211 0.72 -23.46 -3.08
C GLN A 211 0.89 -22.62 -4.35
N CYS A 212 1.83 -21.66 -4.35
CA CYS A 212 2.12 -20.81 -5.49
C CYS A 212 3.24 -21.34 -6.40
N ALA A 213 3.76 -22.53 -6.16
CA ALA A 213 4.79 -23.10 -7.01
C ALA A 213 4.25 -23.39 -8.41
N GLY A 214 4.69 -22.62 -9.39
CA GLY A 214 4.28 -22.72 -10.80
C GLY A 214 2.96 -22.00 -11.12
N LEU A 215 2.61 -20.97 -10.35
CA LEU A 215 1.39 -20.16 -10.53
C LEU A 215 1.59 -18.98 -11.54
#